data_77f1c6386df13b0949b07d5560841214
#
_entry.id   77f1c6386df13b0949b07d5560841214
#
_cell.length_a   1.000
_cell.length_b   1.000
_cell.length_c   1.000
_cell.angle_alpha   90.00
_cell.angle_beta   90.00
_cell.angle_gamma   90.00
#
_symmetry.space_group_name_H-M   'P 1'
#
loop_
_entity.id
_entity.type
_entity.pdbx_description
1 polymer ?
#
loop_
_entity_poly.entity_id
_entity_poly.type
_entity_poly.pdbx_seq_one_letter_code
_entity_poly.pdbx_strand_id
1 'polypeptide(L)'
;MLVAASFPYLNGLDNSFHDDDEHAIVRNHHLRNLANIPTFFVDSSTFSAEPGKGMYRPLVQTTLAANYALGQYSLSGYHLVNIGFHALACVGLFFLARLFVPGPTALGVGLLFAVHPIHTQAVNYISSRSELMAACGVVWALWAALSGRNRLGLALFALALLSKSIGFQFIPLLLLVVVGKGIESRFGWRRWAPFLGVGALYLIVISVDGFLPSSLAQDVRPFGTQL
;
A
#
# COMPACT_ATOMS: atom_id res chain seq x y z
N MET A 1 -2.60 7.48 -20.21
CA MET A 1 -2.86 7.12 -18.80
C MET A 1 -1.76 7.59 -17.87
N LEU A 2 -0.48 7.25 -18.07
CA LEU A 2 0.62 7.70 -17.18
C LEU A 2 0.65 9.21 -17.03
N VAL A 3 0.56 9.97 -18.13
CA VAL A 3 0.49 11.45 -18.09
C VAL A 3 -0.70 11.93 -17.25
N ALA A 4 -1.89 11.37 -17.44
CA ALA A 4 -3.07 11.75 -16.67
C ALA A 4 -2.94 11.42 -15.17
N ALA A 5 -2.24 10.34 -14.82
CA ALA A 5 -2.00 9.95 -13.43
C ALA A 5 -0.89 10.76 -12.75
N SER A 6 -0.01 11.42 -13.51
CA SER A 6 1.13 12.16 -12.95
C SER A 6 0.92 13.68 -13.00
N PHE A 7 0.41 14.20 -14.10
CA PHE A 7 0.31 15.63 -14.37
C PHE A 7 -0.40 16.44 -13.27
N PRO A 8 -1.55 15.98 -12.71
CA PRO A 8 -2.26 16.73 -11.65
C PRO A 8 -1.44 16.92 -10.37
N TYR A 9 -0.41 16.12 -10.15
CA TYR A 9 0.38 16.08 -8.91
C TYR A 9 1.78 16.70 -9.05
N LEU A 10 2.16 17.15 -10.25
CA LEU A 10 3.49 17.76 -10.47
C LEU A 10 3.67 19.07 -9.72
N ASN A 11 2.59 19.79 -9.42
CA ASN A 11 2.63 21.00 -8.60
C ASN A 11 2.92 20.73 -7.12
N GLY A 12 2.82 19.48 -6.67
CA GLY A 12 3.12 19.07 -5.29
C GLY A 12 4.55 18.58 -5.07
N LEU A 13 5.43 18.60 -6.08
CA LEU A 13 6.79 18.07 -5.98
C LEU A 13 7.65 18.76 -4.92
N ASP A 14 7.35 20.01 -4.61
CA ASP A 14 8.08 20.83 -3.62
C ASP A 14 7.31 20.97 -2.29
N ASN A 15 6.20 20.25 -2.10
CA ASN A 15 5.48 20.25 -0.83
C ASN A 15 6.37 19.72 0.28
N SER A 16 6.42 20.45 1.41
CA SER A 16 7.25 20.10 2.56
C SER A 16 6.78 18.84 3.26
N PHE A 17 7.68 18.23 4.04
CA PHE A 17 7.30 17.22 5.04
C PHE A 17 6.33 17.82 6.06
N HIS A 18 5.31 17.06 6.47
CA HIS A 18 4.32 17.51 7.44
C HIS A 18 3.73 16.30 8.21
N ASP A 19 3.16 16.59 9.38
CA ASP A 19 2.51 15.61 10.26
C ASP A 19 3.40 14.38 10.54
N ASP A 20 2.95 13.18 10.14
CA ASP A 20 3.67 11.93 10.40
C ASP A 20 5.03 11.86 9.68
N ASP A 21 5.24 12.63 8.60
CA ASP A 21 6.53 12.64 7.90
C ASP A 21 7.68 13.05 8.84
N GLU A 22 7.39 13.91 9.84
CA GLU A 22 8.38 14.38 10.79
C GLU A 22 8.98 13.24 11.61
N HIS A 23 8.14 12.40 12.23
CA HIS A 23 8.63 11.31 13.06
C HIS A 23 8.96 10.03 12.26
N ALA A 24 8.25 9.79 11.15
CA ALA A 24 8.44 8.58 10.35
C ALA A 24 9.62 8.70 9.37
N ILE A 25 9.99 9.93 8.93
CA ILE A 25 11.01 10.16 7.90
C ILE A 25 12.12 11.08 8.41
N VAL A 26 11.78 12.35 8.76
CA VAL A 26 12.78 13.39 9.01
C VAL A 26 13.64 13.07 10.24
N ARG A 27 13.01 12.72 11.36
CA ARG A 27 13.70 12.35 12.62
C ARG A 27 14.08 10.88 12.71
N ASN A 28 13.63 10.04 11.76
CA ASN A 28 13.87 8.61 11.79
C ASN A 28 15.29 8.24 11.32
N HIS A 29 16.18 7.99 12.25
CA HIS A 29 17.56 7.60 11.97
C HIS A 29 17.70 6.24 11.31
N HIS A 30 16.75 5.32 11.50
CA HIS A 30 16.80 3.99 10.92
C HIS A 30 16.78 4.01 9.38
N LEU A 31 16.14 5.02 8.77
CA LEU A 31 16.08 5.17 7.31
C LEU A 31 17.39 5.64 6.67
N ARG A 32 18.34 6.14 7.46
CA ARG A 32 19.57 6.77 6.94
C ARG A 32 20.64 5.79 6.47
N ASN A 33 20.46 4.49 6.75
CA ASN A 33 21.40 3.46 6.35
C ASN A 33 20.66 2.26 5.75
N LEU A 34 20.96 1.92 4.49
CA LEU A 34 20.37 0.78 3.80
C LEU A 34 20.69 -0.56 4.47
N ALA A 35 21.77 -0.65 5.27
CA ALA A 35 22.10 -1.84 6.04
C ALA A 35 21.02 -2.17 7.10
N ASN A 36 20.17 -1.20 7.45
CA ASN A 36 19.06 -1.41 8.39
C ASN A 36 17.82 -2.08 7.73
N ILE A 37 17.79 -2.27 6.40
CA ILE A 37 16.63 -2.86 5.73
C ILE A 37 16.19 -4.20 6.36
N PRO A 38 17.08 -5.15 6.70
CA PRO A 38 16.65 -6.40 7.35
C PRO A 38 15.93 -6.17 8.68
N THR A 39 16.31 -5.14 9.46
CA THR A 39 15.67 -4.85 10.74
C THR A 39 14.23 -4.37 10.59
N PHE A 40 13.87 -3.74 9.48
CA PHE A 40 12.50 -3.30 9.21
C PHE A 40 11.50 -4.47 9.16
N PHE A 41 11.97 -5.68 8.87
CA PHE A 41 11.13 -6.88 8.78
C PHE A 41 10.95 -7.59 10.12
N VAL A 42 11.76 -7.25 11.12
CA VAL A 42 11.77 -7.95 12.42
C VAL A 42 11.53 -7.03 13.61
N ASP A 43 11.54 -5.71 13.42
CA ASP A 43 11.40 -4.73 14.51
C ASP A 43 10.54 -3.54 14.06
N SER A 44 9.29 -3.48 14.56
CA SER A 44 8.35 -2.41 14.24
C SER A 44 8.73 -1.05 14.86
N SER A 45 9.56 -1.03 15.90
CA SER A 45 10.00 0.22 16.53
C SER A 45 10.83 1.07 15.59
N THR A 46 11.43 0.46 14.57
CA THR A 46 12.20 1.16 13.51
C THR A 46 11.35 2.06 12.61
N PHE A 47 10.02 1.93 12.66
CA PHE A 47 9.11 2.72 11.81
C PHE A 47 9.09 4.21 12.18
N SER A 48 9.30 4.55 13.44
CA SER A 48 9.15 5.91 13.94
C SER A 48 10.27 6.28 14.89
N ALA A 49 10.66 7.56 14.88
CA ALA A 49 11.53 8.13 15.91
C ALA A 49 10.80 8.33 17.24
N GLU A 50 9.47 8.28 17.26
CA GLU A 50 8.66 8.45 18.48
C GLU A 50 8.33 7.09 19.09
N PRO A 51 8.67 6.86 20.37
CA PRO A 51 8.30 5.64 21.09
C PRO A 51 6.78 5.43 21.10
N GLY A 52 6.35 4.19 20.88
CA GLY A 52 4.92 3.83 20.86
C GLY A 52 4.20 4.06 19.53
N LYS A 53 4.84 4.70 18.54
CA LYS A 53 4.30 4.84 17.17
C LYS A 53 4.87 3.80 16.19
N GLY A 54 5.32 2.65 16.69
CA GLY A 54 5.81 1.56 15.86
C GLY A 54 4.70 0.97 14.98
N MET A 55 5.01 0.70 13.70
CA MET A 55 4.10 0.07 12.75
C MET A 55 4.84 -0.93 11.89
N TYR A 56 4.22 -2.08 11.61
CA TYR A 56 4.81 -3.08 10.73
C TYR A 56 4.55 -2.76 9.26
N ARG A 57 5.46 -2.00 8.66
CA ARG A 57 5.41 -1.57 7.24
C ARG A 57 6.79 -1.66 6.57
N PRO A 58 7.43 -2.85 6.56
CA PRO A 58 8.83 -2.98 6.16
C PRO A 58 9.12 -2.53 4.73
N LEU A 59 8.21 -2.75 3.79
CA LEU A 59 8.41 -2.30 2.42
C LEU A 59 8.33 -0.78 2.27
N VAL A 60 7.46 -0.12 3.03
CA VAL A 60 7.38 1.35 3.03
C VAL A 60 8.71 1.92 3.53
N GLN A 61 9.20 1.45 4.68
CA GLN A 61 10.49 1.85 5.24
C GLN A 61 11.64 1.60 4.25
N THR A 62 11.64 0.44 3.56
CA THR A 62 12.64 0.13 2.53
C THR A 62 12.62 1.16 1.40
N THR A 63 11.44 1.55 0.91
CA THR A 63 11.35 2.58 -0.15
C THR A 63 11.74 3.98 0.34
N LEU A 64 11.44 4.31 1.59
CA LEU A 64 11.84 5.58 2.21
C LEU A 64 13.35 5.63 2.43
N ALA A 65 13.96 4.54 2.91
CA ALA A 65 15.41 4.42 3.05
C ALA A 65 16.13 4.53 1.70
N ALA A 66 15.57 3.91 0.65
CA ALA A 66 16.09 4.06 -0.71
C ALA A 66 15.99 5.52 -1.21
N ASN A 67 14.87 6.22 -0.95
CA ASN A 67 14.75 7.65 -1.26
C ASN A 67 15.82 8.46 -0.53
N TYR A 68 16.01 8.21 0.77
CA TYR A 68 17.04 8.90 1.55
C TYR A 68 18.45 8.66 0.99
N ALA A 69 18.76 7.40 0.65
CA ALA A 69 20.08 7.06 0.09
C ALA A 69 20.36 7.75 -1.27
N LEU A 70 19.33 8.00 -2.08
CA LEU A 70 19.46 8.61 -3.40
C LEU A 70 19.48 10.16 -3.36
N GLY A 71 18.71 10.76 -2.46
CA GLY A 71 18.50 12.21 -2.47
C GLY A 71 18.37 12.84 -1.08
N GLN A 72 18.67 12.10 0.00
CA GLN A 72 18.51 12.57 1.37
C GLN A 72 17.09 13.12 1.60
N TYR A 73 16.95 14.39 1.87
CA TYR A 73 15.67 15.07 2.11
C TYR A 73 15.13 15.82 0.87
N SER A 74 15.57 15.45 -0.33
CA SER A 74 15.03 16.03 -1.57
C SER A 74 13.56 15.65 -1.74
N LEU A 75 12.65 16.59 -1.51
CA LEU A 75 11.20 16.42 -1.52
C LEU A 75 10.69 15.79 -2.82
N SER A 76 11.18 16.31 -3.96
CA SER A 76 10.76 15.83 -5.29
C SER A 76 10.97 14.34 -5.46
N GLY A 77 12.06 13.75 -4.89
CA GLY A 77 12.32 12.32 -4.94
C GLY A 77 11.24 11.48 -4.24
N TYR A 78 10.75 11.94 -3.09
CA TYR A 78 9.69 11.26 -2.34
C TYR A 78 8.34 11.35 -3.06
N HIS A 79 8.00 12.55 -3.55
CA HIS A 79 6.75 12.76 -4.30
C HIS A 79 6.73 11.98 -5.61
N LEU A 80 7.84 11.93 -6.37
CA LEU A 80 7.93 11.17 -7.61
C LEU A 80 7.67 9.67 -7.38
N VAL A 81 8.16 9.10 -6.27
CA VAL A 81 7.88 7.70 -5.94
C VAL A 81 6.39 7.49 -5.63
N ASN A 82 5.75 8.40 -4.89
CA ASN A 82 4.31 8.33 -4.63
C ASN A 82 3.49 8.43 -5.92
N ILE A 83 3.81 9.40 -6.79
CA ILE A 83 3.20 9.54 -8.12
C ILE A 83 3.40 8.27 -8.95
N GLY A 84 4.59 7.66 -8.88
CA GLY A 84 4.90 6.40 -9.56
C GLY A 84 4.00 5.24 -9.11
N PHE A 85 3.78 5.07 -7.80
CA PHE A 85 2.86 4.04 -7.28
C PHE A 85 1.41 4.33 -7.67
N HIS A 86 0.97 5.59 -7.64
CA HIS A 86 -0.36 5.96 -8.11
C HIS A 86 -0.53 5.64 -9.61
N ALA A 87 0.40 6.04 -10.44
CA ALA A 87 0.37 5.76 -11.87
C ALA A 87 0.37 4.24 -12.16
N LEU A 88 1.16 3.46 -11.40
CA LEU A 88 1.19 2.01 -11.51
C LEU A 88 -0.14 1.37 -11.08
N ALA A 89 -0.78 1.90 -10.05
CA ALA A 89 -2.13 1.46 -9.64
C ALA A 89 -3.18 1.77 -10.72
N CYS A 90 -3.12 2.94 -11.35
CA CYS A 90 -4.02 3.31 -12.46
C CYS A 90 -3.87 2.33 -13.66
N VAL A 91 -2.63 1.99 -14.02
CA VAL A 91 -2.35 1.00 -15.07
C VAL A 91 -2.88 -0.38 -14.67
N GLY A 92 -2.66 -0.78 -13.42
CA GLY A 92 -3.18 -2.04 -12.88
C GLY A 92 -4.71 -2.10 -12.95
N LEU A 93 -5.38 -1.01 -12.57
CA LEU A 93 -6.84 -0.91 -12.64
C LEU A 93 -7.35 -0.99 -14.07
N PHE A 94 -6.67 -0.38 -15.03
CA PHE A 94 -6.99 -0.56 -16.45
C PHE A 94 -6.94 -2.03 -16.87
N PHE A 95 -5.86 -2.75 -16.55
CA PHE A 95 -5.73 -4.17 -16.89
C PHE A 95 -6.75 -5.03 -16.16
N LEU A 96 -7.05 -4.72 -14.89
CA LEU A 96 -8.10 -5.39 -14.13
C LEU A 96 -9.47 -5.18 -14.78
N ALA A 97 -9.82 -3.94 -15.12
CA ALA A 97 -11.08 -3.60 -15.79
C ALA A 97 -11.21 -4.28 -17.16
N ARG A 98 -10.11 -4.43 -17.91
CA ARG A 98 -10.05 -5.15 -19.18
C ARG A 98 -10.53 -6.60 -19.12
N LEU A 99 -10.51 -7.21 -17.94
CA LEU A 99 -11.05 -8.57 -17.74
C LEU A 99 -12.59 -8.60 -17.78
N PHE A 100 -13.25 -7.44 -17.67
CA PHE A 100 -14.70 -7.35 -17.49
C PHE A 100 -15.40 -6.50 -18.55
N VAL A 101 -14.69 -5.51 -19.12
CA VAL A 101 -15.27 -4.52 -20.05
C VAL A 101 -14.35 -4.29 -21.26
N PRO A 102 -14.91 -3.78 -22.40
CA PRO A 102 -14.12 -3.43 -23.58
C PRO A 102 -13.03 -2.39 -23.30
N GLY A 103 -12.00 -2.37 -24.15
CA GLY A 103 -10.82 -1.52 -24.00
C GLY A 103 -11.09 -0.03 -23.77
N PRO A 104 -11.92 0.61 -24.57
CA PRO A 104 -12.25 2.04 -24.36
C PRO A 104 -12.89 2.31 -23.01
N THR A 105 -13.81 1.44 -22.56
CA THR A 105 -14.45 1.56 -21.23
C THR A 105 -13.43 1.34 -20.10
N ALA A 106 -12.57 0.33 -20.22
CA ALA A 106 -11.51 0.10 -19.25
C ALA A 106 -10.53 1.28 -19.17
N LEU A 107 -10.22 1.90 -20.31
CA LEU A 107 -9.40 3.12 -20.36
C LEU A 107 -10.09 4.27 -19.61
N GLY A 108 -11.40 4.44 -19.84
CA GLY A 108 -12.21 5.42 -19.12
C GLY A 108 -12.17 5.22 -17.60
N VAL A 109 -12.30 3.96 -17.12
CA VAL A 109 -12.18 3.61 -15.69
C VAL A 109 -10.82 4.03 -15.14
N GLY A 110 -9.72 3.66 -15.82
CA GLY A 110 -8.37 4.02 -15.40
C GLY A 110 -8.09 5.52 -15.41
N LEU A 111 -8.64 6.26 -16.42
CA LEU A 111 -8.49 7.72 -16.51
C LEU A 111 -9.29 8.45 -15.41
N LEU A 112 -10.53 8.03 -15.16
CA LEU A 112 -11.35 8.60 -14.08
C LEU A 112 -10.68 8.40 -12.70
N PHE A 113 -10.14 7.20 -12.47
CA PHE A 113 -9.38 6.93 -11.25
C PHE A 113 -8.13 7.82 -11.17
N ALA A 114 -7.39 7.97 -12.26
CA ALA A 114 -6.13 8.71 -12.31
C ALA A 114 -6.29 10.19 -11.94
N VAL A 115 -7.40 10.82 -12.33
CA VAL A 115 -7.63 12.26 -12.11
C VAL A 115 -8.63 12.55 -10.98
N HIS A 116 -9.08 11.50 -10.27
CA HIS A 116 -10.09 11.70 -9.23
C HIS A 116 -9.51 12.46 -8.02
N PRO A 117 -10.13 13.55 -7.58
CA PRO A 117 -9.56 14.42 -6.53
C PRO A 117 -9.41 13.73 -5.17
N ILE A 118 -10.10 12.62 -4.92
CA ILE A 118 -9.95 11.84 -3.68
C ILE A 118 -8.52 11.35 -3.45
N HIS A 119 -7.72 11.23 -4.50
CA HIS A 119 -6.34 10.75 -4.41
C HIS A 119 -5.34 11.84 -4.04
N THR A 120 -5.77 13.12 -3.98
CA THR A 120 -4.88 14.26 -3.74
C THR A 120 -4.08 14.08 -2.43
N GLN A 121 -4.75 13.72 -1.35
CA GLN A 121 -4.08 13.46 -0.08
C GLN A 121 -3.15 12.25 -0.17
N ALA A 122 -3.63 11.14 -0.75
CA ALA A 122 -2.84 9.91 -0.83
C ALA A 122 -1.56 10.09 -1.65
N VAL A 123 -1.57 10.93 -2.70
CA VAL A 123 -0.40 11.14 -3.57
C VAL A 123 0.53 12.23 -3.03
N ASN A 124 -0.03 13.34 -2.53
CA ASN A 124 0.78 14.50 -2.10
C ASN A 124 1.30 14.38 -0.66
N TYR A 125 0.76 13.49 0.17
CA TYR A 125 1.27 13.24 1.50
C TYR A 125 2.25 12.06 1.48
N ILE A 126 3.52 12.31 1.88
CA ILE A 126 4.59 11.31 1.69
C ILE A 126 4.34 10.06 2.52
N SER A 127 3.89 10.18 3.76
CA SER A 127 3.57 9.04 4.65
C SER A 127 2.40 8.19 4.15
N SER A 128 1.52 8.74 3.27
CA SER A 128 0.47 7.98 2.59
C SER A 128 1.02 7.00 1.54
N ARG A 129 2.34 6.97 1.31
CA ARG A 129 3.00 5.95 0.48
C ARG A 129 2.54 4.53 0.80
N SER A 130 2.34 4.24 2.08
CA SER A 130 1.86 2.94 2.54
C SER A 130 0.53 2.54 1.92
N GLU A 131 -0.37 3.50 1.72
CA GLU A 131 -1.69 3.32 1.09
C GLU A 131 -1.55 3.09 -0.41
N LEU A 132 -0.73 3.91 -1.08
CA LEU A 132 -0.48 3.78 -2.51
C LEU A 132 0.16 2.43 -2.86
N MET A 133 1.15 2.00 -2.08
CA MET A 133 1.82 0.71 -2.26
C MET A 133 0.85 -0.46 -2.04
N ALA A 134 0.06 -0.41 -0.95
CA ALA A 134 -0.92 -1.45 -0.66
C ALA A 134 -2.02 -1.50 -1.73
N ALA A 135 -2.59 -0.37 -2.12
CA ALA A 135 -3.60 -0.30 -3.18
C ALA A 135 -3.07 -0.81 -4.54
N CYS A 136 -1.87 -0.38 -4.92
CA CYS A 136 -1.18 -0.87 -6.11
C CYS A 136 -1.02 -2.40 -6.05
N GLY A 137 -0.49 -2.94 -4.94
CA GLY A 137 -0.32 -4.37 -4.74
C GLY A 137 -1.64 -5.14 -4.82
N VAL A 138 -2.73 -4.64 -4.19
CA VAL A 138 -4.06 -5.25 -4.23
C VAL A 138 -4.62 -5.30 -5.66
N VAL A 139 -4.56 -4.19 -6.40
CA VAL A 139 -5.08 -4.12 -7.77
C VAL A 139 -4.36 -5.11 -8.69
N TRP A 140 -3.03 -5.14 -8.64
CA TRP A 140 -2.23 -6.07 -9.44
C TRP A 140 -2.38 -7.52 -8.97
N ALA A 141 -2.55 -7.78 -7.67
CA ALA A 141 -2.84 -9.11 -7.15
C ALA A 141 -4.18 -9.65 -7.65
N LEU A 142 -5.24 -8.81 -7.65
CA LEU A 142 -6.55 -9.14 -8.21
C LEU A 142 -6.45 -9.48 -9.70
N TRP A 143 -5.80 -8.61 -10.48
CA TRP A 143 -5.58 -8.88 -11.90
C TRP A 143 -4.84 -10.20 -12.14
N ALA A 144 -3.79 -10.46 -11.40
CA ALA A 144 -2.99 -11.67 -11.55
C ALA A 144 -3.79 -12.93 -11.17
N ALA A 145 -4.50 -12.91 -10.03
CA ALA A 145 -5.33 -14.03 -9.57
C ALA A 145 -6.45 -14.35 -10.57
N LEU A 146 -7.17 -13.33 -11.05
CA LEU A 146 -8.26 -13.49 -12.02
C LEU A 146 -7.77 -13.89 -13.41
N SER A 147 -6.53 -13.51 -13.78
CA SER A 147 -5.85 -13.94 -15.02
C SER A 147 -5.22 -15.33 -14.93
N GLY A 148 -5.40 -16.07 -13.82
CA GLY A 148 -4.84 -17.41 -13.61
C GLY A 148 -3.36 -17.43 -13.21
N ARG A 149 -2.74 -16.27 -12.95
CA ARG A 149 -1.32 -16.12 -12.53
C ARG A 149 -1.21 -16.16 -11.00
N ASN A 150 -1.65 -17.25 -10.38
CA ASN A 150 -1.83 -17.33 -8.92
C ASN A 150 -0.54 -17.06 -8.14
N ARG A 151 0.64 -17.54 -8.60
CA ARG A 151 1.92 -17.29 -7.92
C ARG A 151 2.27 -15.80 -7.89
N LEU A 152 2.06 -15.10 -9.00
CA LEU A 152 2.26 -13.65 -9.08
C LEU A 152 1.25 -12.92 -8.19
N GLY A 153 -0.03 -13.33 -8.24
CA GLY A 153 -1.06 -12.77 -7.36
C GLY A 153 -0.72 -12.92 -5.89
N LEU A 154 -0.21 -14.09 -5.49
CA LEU A 154 0.22 -14.35 -4.11
C LEU A 154 1.38 -13.46 -3.68
N ALA A 155 2.41 -13.30 -4.53
CA ALA A 155 3.54 -12.43 -4.26
C ALA A 155 3.10 -10.96 -4.12
N LEU A 156 2.26 -10.47 -5.03
CA LEU A 156 1.74 -9.10 -5.00
C LEU A 156 0.83 -8.84 -3.78
N PHE A 157 0.04 -9.83 -3.37
CA PHE A 157 -0.75 -9.76 -2.14
C PHE A 157 0.16 -9.69 -0.90
N ALA A 158 1.21 -10.50 -0.84
CA ALA A 158 2.19 -10.43 0.26
C ALA A 158 2.87 -9.04 0.30
N LEU A 159 3.27 -8.48 -0.85
CA LEU A 159 3.82 -7.13 -0.93
C LEU A 159 2.83 -6.05 -0.46
N ALA A 160 1.53 -6.20 -0.78
CA ALA A 160 0.50 -5.30 -0.27
C ALA A 160 0.39 -5.34 1.25
N LEU A 161 0.39 -6.53 1.86
CA LEU A 161 0.34 -6.71 3.32
C LEU A 161 1.60 -6.13 4.01
N LEU A 162 2.80 -6.35 3.46
CA LEU A 162 4.05 -5.80 3.97
C LEU A 162 4.16 -4.27 3.81
N SER A 163 3.27 -3.67 3.02
CA SER A 163 3.16 -2.21 2.88
C SER A 163 2.17 -1.60 3.87
N LYS A 164 1.00 -2.21 4.04
CA LYS A 164 -0.03 -1.81 5.01
C LYS A 164 -1.06 -2.93 5.19
N SER A 165 -1.55 -3.12 6.41
CA SER A 165 -2.57 -4.12 6.74
C SER A 165 -3.85 -4.01 5.90
N ILE A 166 -4.18 -2.83 5.36
CA ILE A 166 -5.28 -2.62 4.41
C ILE A 166 -5.17 -3.52 3.16
N GLY A 167 -4.00 -4.08 2.87
CA GLY A 167 -3.80 -5.11 1.84
C GLY A 167 -4.72 -6.32 1.99
N PHE A 168 -5.25 -6.59 3.20
CA PHE A 168 -6.28 -7.61 3.42
C PHE A 168 -7.56 -7.40 2.61
N GLN A 169 -7.84 -6.17 2.13
CA GLN A 169 -8.96 -5.91 1.23
C GLN A 169 -8.92 -6.75 -0.06
N PHE A 170 -7.77 -7.29 -0.41
CA PHE A 170 -7.65 -8.24 -1.52
C PHE A 170 -8.62 -9.42 -1.38
N ILE A 171 -8.74 -10.02 -0.19
CA ILE A 171 -9.55 -11.23 0.04
C ILE A 171 -11.05 -10.97 -0.22
N PRO A 172 -11.71 -9.99 0.45
CA PRO A 172 -13.12 -9.73 0.20
C PRO A 172 -13.38 -9.20 -1.22
N LEU A 173 -12.46 -8.42 -1.81
CA LEU A 173 -12.61 -7.96 -3.19
C LEU A 173 -12.52 -9.12 -4.19
N LEU A 174 -11.59 -10.06 -4.01
CA LEU A 174 -11.51 -11.25 -4.84
C LEU A 174 -12.78 -12.10 -4.68
N LEU A 175 -13.26 -12.30 -3.45
CA LEU A 175 -14.50 -13.03 -3.18
C LEU A 175 -15.69 -12.37 -3.89
N LEU A 176 -15.84 -11.05 -3.75
CA LEU A 176 -16.90 -10.29 -4.41
C LEU A 176 -16.91 -10.50 -5.93
N VAL A 177 -15.75 -10.46 -6.57
CA VAL A 177 -15.63 -10.66 -8.02
C VAL A 177 -15.94 -12.12 -8.39
N VAL A 178 -15.42 -13.09 -7.64
CA VAL A 178 -15.63 -14.52 -7.91
C VAL A 178 -17.12 -14.88 -7.82
N VAL A 179 -17.79 -14.44 -6.75
CA VAL A 179 -19.24 -14.68 -6.54
C VAL A 179 -20.05 -13.88 -7.55
N GLY A 180 -19.79 -12.57 -7.70
CA GLY A 180 -20.55 -11.71 -8.60
C GLY A 180 -20.47 -12.09 -10.09
N LYS A 181 -19.44 -12.87 -10.48
CA LYS A 181 -19.28 -13.40 -11.84
C LYS A 181 -19.71 -14.87 -11.99
N GLY A 182 -20.12 -15.53 -10.91
CA GLY A 182 -20.50 -16.95 -10.95
C GLY A 182 -19.34 -17.86 -11.38
N ILE A 183 -18.10 -17.51 -10.99
CA ILE A 183 -16.92 -18.27 -11.37
C ILE A 183 -16.32 -19.10 -10.23
N GLU A 184 -17.12 -19.40 -9.20
CA GLU A 184 -16.73 -20.17 -8.02
C GLU A 184 -16.11 -21.51 -8.38
N SER A 185 -16.64 -22.17 -9.40
CA SER A 185 -16.12 -23.46 -9.90
C SER A 185 -14.68 -23.36 -10.40
N ARG A 186 -14.23 -22.19 -10.86
CA ARG A 186 -12.86 -21.91 -11.28
C ARG A 186 -11.93 -21.56 -10.10
N PHE A 187 -12.53 -21.13 -8.98
CA PHE A 187 -11.84 -20.71 -7.75
C PHE A 187 -12.05 -21.70 -6.61
N GLY A 188 -11.75 -22.98 -6.85
CA GLY A 188 -11.80 -24.00 -5.81
C GLY A 188 -10.80 -23.75 -4.67
N TRP A 189 -10.97 -24.48 -3.55
CA TRP A 189 -10.16 -24.43 -2.34
C TRP A 189 -8.65 -24.32 -2.59
N ARG A 190 -8.11 -25.08 -3.55
CA ARG A 190 -6.68 -25.08 -3.89
C ARG A 190 -6.14 -23.72 -4.36
N ARG A 191 -7.01 -22.84 -4.86
CA ARG A 191 -6.63 -21.48 -5.26
C ARG A 191 -6.76 -20.49 -4.09
N TRP A 192 -7.71 -20.69 -3.20
CA TRP A 192 -7.91 -19.84 -2.03
C TRP A 192 -6.87 -20.09 -0.93
N ALA A 193 -6.54 -21.36 -0.67
CA ALA A 193 -5.70 -21.77 0.45
C ALA A 193 -4.36 -21.01 0.54
N PRO A 194 -3.60 -20.79 -0.55
CA PRO A 194 -2.35 -20.03 -0.47
C PRO A 194 -2.55 -18.57 -0.04
N PHE A 195 -3.62 -17.90 -0.51
CA PHE A 195 -3.92 -16.51 -0.12
C PHE A 195 -4.31 -16.42 1.34
N LEU A 196 -5.16 -17.34 1.82
CA LEU A 196 -5.54 -17.43 3.22
C LEU A 196 -4.33 -17.76 4.09
N GLY A 197 -3.44 -18.64 3.63
CA GLY A 197 -2.19 -19.00 4.32
C GLY A 197 -1.25 -17.81 4.48
N VAL A 198 -1.04 -17.01 3.44
CA VAL A 198 -0.23 -15.77 3.52
C VAL A 198 -0.88 -14.75 4.44
N GLY A 199 -2.21 -14.57 4.38
CA GLY A 199 -2.92 -13.69 5.29
C GLY A 199 -2.79 -14.13 6.75
N ALA A 200 -2.97 -15.44 7.03
CA ALA A 200 -2.79 -16.00 8.37
C ALA A 200 -1.35 -15.85 8.89
N LEU A 201 -0.37 -16.13 8.04
CA LEU A 201 1.05 -15.94 8.40
C LEU A 201 1.34 -14.48 8.76
N TYR A 202 0.85 -13.53 7.96
CA TYR A 202 1.00 -12.10 8.29
C TYR A 202 0.37 -11.75 9.64
N LEU A 203 -0.85 -12.25 9.92
CA LEU A 203 -1.52 -12.03 11.21
C LEU A 203 -0.72 -12.62 12.38
N ILE A 204 -0.13 -13.81 12.21
CA ILE A 204 0.74 -14.42 13.22
C ILE A 204 1.95 -13.53 13.48
N VAL A 205 2.65 -13.09 12.43
CA VAL A 205 3.83 -12.22 12.57
C VAL A 205 3.49 -10.96 13.36
N ILE A 206 2.44 -10.22 12.98
CA ILE A 206 2.08 -8.99 13.68
C ILE A 206 1.56 -9.20 15.10
N SER A 207 1.07 -10.42 15.43
CA SER A 207 0.56 -10.75 16.77
C SER A 207 1.66 -11.17 17.73
N VAL A 208 2.67 -11.93 17.25
CA VAL A 208 3.74 -12.49 18.09
C VAL A 208 4.72 -11.41 18.54
N ASP A 209 5.07 -10.48 17.68
CA ASP A 209 6.11 -9.47 17.95
C ASP A 209 5.58 -8.17 18.59
N GLY A 210 4.33 -8.15 19.06
CA GLY A 210 3.74 -6.94 19.63
C GLY A 210 3.54 -5.81 18.61
N PHE A 211 3.55 -6.15 17.31
CA PHE A 211 3.27 -5.21 16.20
C PHE A 211 1.80 -4.75 16.14
N LEU A 212 0.90 -5.41 16.90
CA LEU A 212 -0.42 -4.86 17.15
C LEU A 212 -0.21 -3.63 18.05
N PRO A 213 -0.56 -2.44 17.56
CA PRO A 213 -0.30 -1.22 18.30
C PRO A 213 -0.92 -1.32 19.69
N SER A 214 -0.15 -1.00 20.70
CA SER A 214 -0.66 -0.50 21.98
C SER A 214 -1.66 0.67 21.80
N SER A 215 -1.68 1.28 20.62
CA SER A 215 -2.65 2.30 20.19
C SER A 215 -4.11 1.82 20.16
N LEU A 216 -4.40 0.54 19.97
CA LEU A 216 -5.76 0.04 20.16
C LEU A 216 -6.17 0.06 21.65
N ALA A 217 -5.20 0.11 22.58
CA ALA A 217 -5.45 0.19 24.02
C ALA A 217 -5.40 1.65 24.55
N GLN A 218 -4.79 2.60 23.83
CA GLN A 218 -4.54 3.95 24.34
C GLN A 218 -5.46 5.05 23.76
N ASP A 219 -6.13 4.83 22.64
CA ASP A 219 -6.92 5.86 21.96
C ASP A 219 -8.44 5.65 21.93
N VAL A 220 -8.98 4.81 22.78
CA VAL A 220 -10.42 4.90 23.09
C VAL A 220 -10.57 6.01 24.13
N ARG A 221 -10.52 7.28 23.71
CA ARG A 221 -11.03 8.37 24.54
C ARG A 221 -12.45 8.03 24.93
N PRO A 222 -12.82 8.04 26.23
CA PRO A 222 -14.20 7.81 26.65
C PRO A 222 -15.11 8.77 25.88
N PHE A 223 -16.24 8.29 25.38
CA PHE A 223 -17.20 9.04 24.58
C PHE A 223 -17.63 10.38 25.19
N GLY A 224 -17.38 10.63 26.49
CA GLY A 224 -17.69 11.86 27.21
C GLY A 224 -16.64 12.98 27.10
N THR A 225 -15.51 12.80 26.42
CA THR A 225 -14.46 13.83 26.27
C THR A 225 -14.34 14.39 24.85
N GLN A 226 -15.34 14.12 23.99
CA GLN A 226 -15.38 14.60 22.60
C GLN A 226 -16.34 15.79 22.38
N LEU A 227 -16.77 16.46 23.45
CA LEU A 227 -17.56 17.70 23.38
C LEU A 227 -16.68 18.90 23.71
#